data_43ea5f510b91f0d66612efa33e39a80b
#
_entry.id   43ea5f510b91f0d66612efa33e39a80b
#
_cell.length_a   1.000
_cell.length_b   1.000
_cell.length_c   1.000
_cell.angle_alpha   90.00
_cell.angle_beta   90.00
_cell.angle_gamma   90.00
#
_symmetry.space_group_name_H-M   'P 1'
#
loop_
_entity.id
_entity.type
_entity.pdbx_description
1 polymer ?
#
loop_
_entity_poly.entity_id
_entity_poly.type
_entity_poly.pdbx_seq_one_letter_code
_entity_poly.pdbx_strand_id
1 'polypeptide(L)'
;MKKIAIIGVGQLGSRHLQALTTVKQAIALELVEPYEPMQKIAMERYEQMPKNELIHSITFFDDITALSNELDLVIVATTANVRRTVVDTLLDTKKVKNIILEKVLFQNYEDYDHFTNRFAELNINVWVNHPRRLFSFYDQFLSDLKNSSQVSYHVQGGEWGMACNALHFLDHLQMMQSEDKPTIQIDTTMLMTEVVESKRKGCYEVYGTLNGTIGNGSFSLTCTKGEIIPTTISIMSDDVRIIVDEYKGIAMFAKRDNEWKWENYEDKIVSFQSELTGIVADDILTHQICKLPTYLDAAIVHKPFIQKIQEKIETTLGKDFGLCPIS
;
A
#
# COMPACT_ATOMS: atom_id res chain seq x y z
N MET A 1 -16.66 -4.43 -23.26
CA MET A 1 -16.54 -5.03 -21.92
C MET A 1 -15.09 -4.94 -21.52
N LYS A 2 -14.81 -4.43 -20.34
CA LYS A 2 -13.44 -4.29 -19.83
C LYS A 2 -12.97 -5.61 -19.20
N LYS A 3 -11.69 -5.89 -19.28
CA LYS A 3 -11.08 -7.08 -18.67
C LYS A 3 -10.18 -6.68 -17.51
N ILE A 4 -10.50 -7.19 -16.33
CA ILE A 4 -9.68 -7.00 -15.11
C ILE A 4 -9.10 -8.34 -14.71
N ALA A 5 -7.79 -8.40 -14.49
CA ALA A 5 -7.15 -9.59 -13.92
C ALA A 5 -6.69 -9.33 -12.48
N ILE A 6 -6.76 -10.37 -11.64
CA ILE A 6 -6.12 -10.40 -10.31
C ILE A 6 -5.12 -11.56 -10.30
N ILE A 7 -3.85 -11.25 -10.04
CA ILE A 7 -2.78 -12.25 -9.94
C ILE A 7 -2.40 -12.44 -8.47
N GLY A 8 -2.61 -13.67 -7.97
CA GLY A 8 -2.50 -14.00 -6.55
C GLY A 8 -3.79 -13.71 -5.80
N VAL A 9 -4.76 -14.67 -5.84
CA VAL A 9 -6.07 -14.50 -5.21
C VAL A 9 -6.08 -15.06 -3.77
N GLY A 10 -4.97 -14.91 -3.07
CA GLY A 10 -4.81 -15.28 -1.66
C GLY A 10 -5.60 -14.38 -0.71
N GLN A 11 -5.09 -14.21 0.53
CA GLN A 11 -5.80 -13.48 1.58
C GLN A 11 -6.15 -12.04 1.18
N LEU A 12 -5.24 -11.33 0.50
CA LEU A 12 -5.46 -9.94 0.09
C LEU A 12 -6.12 -9.86 -1.29
N GLY A 13 -5.69 -10.69 -2.26
CA GLY A 13 -6.29 -10.72 -3.59
C GLY A 13 -7.78 -11.04 -3.59
N SER A 14 -8.25 -11.90 -2.69
CA SER A 14 -9.69 -12.16 -2.51
C SER A 14 -10.45 -10.95 -1.94
N ARG A 15 -9.79 -10.03 -1.19
CA ARG A 15 -10.40 -8.77 -0.76
C ARG A 15 -10.51 -7.78 -1.91
N HIS A 16 -9.53 -7.75 -2.82
CA HIS A 16 -9.67 -7.01 -4.07
C HIS A 16 -10.85 -7.54 -4.91
N LEU A 17 -10.99 -8.88 -5.00
CA LEU A 17 -12.11 -9.50 -5.70
C LEU A 17 -13.47 -9.09 -5.09
N GLN A 18 -13.59 -9.11 -3.75
CA GLN A 18 -14.79 -8.63 -3.06
C GLN A 18 -15.12 -7.18 -3.43
N ALA A 19 -14.13 -6.29 -3.40
CA ALA A 19 -14.34 -4.87 -3.70
C ALA A 19 -14.80 -4.63 -5.14
N LEU A 20 -14.38 -5.46 -6.09
CA LEU A 20 -14.81 -5.34 -7.49
C LEU A 20 -16.30 -5.60 -7.70
N THR A 21 -17.03 -6.15 -6.72
CA THR A 21 -18.51 -6.23 -6.79
C THR A 21 -19.20 -4.88 -6.82
N THR A 22 -18.49 -3.79 -6.51
CA THR A 22 -19.06 -2.43 -6.50
C THR A 22 -18.79 -1.64 -7.79
N VAL A 23 -18.14 -2.24 -8.80
CA VAL A 23 -17.83 -1.55 -10.07
C VAL A 23 -19.08 -1.13 -10.81
N LYS A 24 -18.97 -0.01 -11.52
CA LYS A 24 -20.05 0.61 -12.28
C LYS A 24 -19.93 0.39 -13.79
N GLN A 25 -19.00 -0.45 -14.22
CA GLN A 25 -18.75 -0.78 -15.62
C GLN A 25 -18.92 -2.27 -15.88
N ALA A 26 -19.31 -2.61 -17.12
CA ALA A 26 -19.38 -4.01 -17.56
C ALA A 26 -17.98 -4.61 -17.67
N ILE A 27 -17.69 -5.62 -16.82
CA ILE A 27 -16.38 -6.25 -16.73
C ILE A 27 -16.44 -7.77 -16.85
N ALA A 28 -15.30 -8.35 -17.25
CA ALA A 28 -14.97 -9.76 -17.07
C ALA A 28 -13.77 -9.86 -16.12
N LEU A 29 -13.82 -10.77 -15.17
CA LEU A 29 -12.77 -11.02 -14.17
C LEU A 29 -11.98 -12.28 -14.55
N GLU A 30 -10.67 -12.15 -14.61
CA GLU A 30 -9.70 -13.20 -14.85
C GLU A 30 -8.79 -13.34 -13.62
N LEU A 31 -8.80 -14.49 -12.98
CA LEU A 31 -8.16 -14.70 -11.67
C LEU A 31 -7.04 -15.74 -11.81
N VAL A 32 -5.82 -15.39 -11.45
CA VAL A 32 -4.68 -16.33 -11.43
C VAL A 32 -4.41 -16.77 -10.00
N GLU A 33 -4.72 -18.01 -9.70
CA GLU A 33 -4.44 -18.66 -8.41
C GLU A 33 -4.30 -20.17 -8.61
N PRO A 34 -3.09 -20.72 -8.59
CA PRO A 34 -2.87 -22.15 -8.85
C PRO A 34 -3.31 -23.06 -7.68
N TYR A 35 -3.53 -22.50 -6.49
CA TYR A 35 -3.89 -23.27 -5.32
C TYR A 35 -5.40 -23.33 -5.12
N GLU A 36 -6.04 -24.45 -5.54
CA GLU A 36 -7.50 -24.64 -5.52
C GLU A 36 -8.18 -24.30 -4.18
N PRO A 37 -7.63 -24.62 -2.98
CA PRO A 37 -8.24 -24.19 -1.73
C PRO A 37 -8.37 -22.66 -1.59
N MET A 38 -7.44 -21.89 -2.15
CA MET A 38 -7.53 -20.43 -2.14
C MET A 38 -8.55 -19.91 -3.13
N GLN A 39 -8.72 -20.59 -4.28
CA GLN A 39 -9.81 -20.27 -5.24
C GLN A 39 -11.18 -20.40 -4.54
N LYS A 40 -11.40 -21.49 -3.78
CA LYS A 40 -12.63 -21.73 -3.02
C LYS A 40 -12.89 -20.63 -2.00
N ILE A 41 -11.89 -20.28 -1.17
CA ILE A 41 -11.99 -19.21 -0.20
C ILE A 41 -12.29 -17.86 -0.88
N ALA A 42 -11.69 -17.60 -2.02
CA ALA A 42 -11.92 -16.36 -2.77
C ALA A 42 -13.37 -16.27 -3.27
N MET A 43 -13.91 -17.38 -3.80
CA MET A 43 -15.31 -17.42 -4.23
C MET A 43 -16.29 -17.32 -3.06
N GLU A 44 -16.06 -18.03 -1.95
CA GLU A 44 -16.86 -17.90 -0.74
C GLU A 44 -16.94 -16.45 -0.23
N ARG A 45 -15.81 -15.72 -0.29
CA ARG A 45 -15.77 -14.30 0.07
C ARG A 45 -16.51 -13.42 -0.95
N TYR A 46 -16.35 -13.72 -2.23
CA TYR A 46 -17.06 -12.99 -3.28
C TYR A 46 -18.56 -13.15 -3.16
N GLU A 47 -19.06 -14.36 -2.91
CA GLU A 47 -20.48 -14.69 -2.75
C GLU A 47 -21.14 -14.05 -1.51
N GLN A 48 -20.34 -13.58 -0.53
CA GLN A 48 -20.83 -12.80 0.60
C GLN A 48 -21.24 -11.37 0.19
N MET A 49 -20.83 -10.92 -0.99
CA MET A 49 -21.12 -9.58 -1.47
C MET A 49 -22.40 -9.55 -2.31
N PRO A 50 -23.09 -8.40 -2.37
CA PRO A 50 -24.22 -8.26 -3.28
C PRO A 50 -23.83 -8.57 -4.73
N LYS A 51 -24.68 -9.32 -5.43
CA LYS A 51 -24.47 -9.64 -6.84
C LYS A 51 -24.47 -8.36 -7.69
N ASN A 52 -23.50 -8.26 -8.59
CA ASN A 52 -23.42 -7.16 -9.55
C ASN A 52 -23.55 -7.72 -10.98
N GLU A 53 -24.64 -7.39 -11.66
CA GLU A 53 -24.95 -7.86 -13.02
C GLU A 53 -23.99 -7.28 -14.09
N LEU A 54 -23.15 -6.30 -13.73
CA LEU A 54 -22.09 -5.78 -14.59
C LEU A 54 -20.87 -6.68 -14.64
N ILE A 55 -20.76 -7.67 -13.72
CA ILE A 55 -19.70 -8.70 -13.75
C ILE A 55 -20.23 -9.89 -14.57
N HIS A 56 -19.84 -9.94 -15.83
CA HIS A 56 -20.36 -10.93 -16.77
C HIS A 56 -19.74 -12.32 -16.62
N SER A 57 -18.50 -12.41 -16.17
CA SER A 57 -17.80 -13.66 -15.93
C SER A 57 -16.72 -13.56 -14.90
N ILE A 58 -16.45 -14.67 -14.20
CA ILE A 58 -15.30 -14.87 -13.34
C ILE A 58 -14.68 -16.18 -13.75
N THR A 59 -13.41 -16.15 -14.15
CA THR A 59 -12.68 -17.34 -14.63
C THR A 59 -11.35 -17.45 -13.90
N PHE A 60 -11.06 -18.64 -13.35
CA PHE A 60 -9.78 -18.96 -12.74
C PHE A 60 -8.83 -19.57 -13.76
N PHE A 61 -7.55 -19.23 -13.58
CA PHE A 61 -6.43 -19.76 -14.33
C PHE A 61 -5.31 -20.14 -13.36
N ASP A 62 -4.54 -21.15 -13.73
CA ASP A 62 -3.38 -21.58 -12.93
C ASP A 62 -2.13 -20.78 -13.25
N ASP A 63 -2.08 -20.12 -14.42
CA ASP A 63 -0.91 -19.41 -14.91
C ASP A 63 -1.27 -18.13 -15.66
N ILE A 64 -0.37 -17.13 -15.60
CA ILE A 64 -0.52 -15.80 -16.25
C ILE A 64 -0.65 -15.94 -17.77
N THR A 65 0.03 -16.90 -18.37
CA THR A 65 0.02 -17.10 -19.84
C THR A 65 -1.36 -17.48 -20.38
N ALA A 66 -2.23 -18.05 -19.52
CA ALA A 66 -3.61 -18.38 -19.87
C ALA A 66 -4.59 -17.20 -19.86
N LEU A 67 -4.19 -16.05 -19.28
CA LEU A 67 -5.00 -14.82 -19.31
C LEU A 67 -5.21 -14.33 -20.74
N SER A 68 -6.21 -13.49 -20.94
CA SER A 68 -6.43 -12.77 -22.20
C SER A 68 -5.20 -11.98 -22.63
N ASN A 69 -4.97 -11.89 -23.94
CA ASN A 69 -3.81 -11.17 -24.48
C ASN A 69 -3.81 -9.66 -24.20
N GLU A 70 -5.00 -9.08 -24.05
CA GLU A 70 -5.17 -7.65 -23.74
C GLU A 70 -6.00 -7.49 -22.48
N LEU A 71 -5.47 -6.73 -21.50
CA LEU A 71 -6.07 -6.49 -20.20
C LEU A 71 -6.18 -4.98 -19.95
N ASP A 72 -7.34 -4.53 -19.47
CA ASP A 72 -7.56 -3.11 -19.19
C ASP A 72 -7.01 -2.72 -17.82
N LEU A 73 -7.05 -3.64 -16.84
CA LEU A 73 -6.48 -3.46 -15.51
C LEU A 73 -5.98 -4.79 -14.97
N VAL A 74 -4.79 -4.80 -14.37
CA VAL A 74 -4.25 -5.96 -13.64
C VAL A 74 -3.93 -5.56 -12.21
N ILE A 75 -4.39 -6.34 -11.23
CA ILE A 75 -4.06 -6.20 -9.82
C ILE A 75 -3.09 -7.33 -9.45
N VAL A 76 -1.86 -6.98 -9.06
CA VAL A 76 -0.85 -7.95 -8.66
C VAL A 76 -0.77 -8.00 -7.14
N ALA A 77 -1.46 -8.98 -6.55
CA ALA A 77 -1.59 -9.17 -5.10
C ALA A 77 -0.73 -10.32 -4.55
N THR A 78 0.30 -10.71 -5.29
CA THR A 78 1.28 -11.71 -4.84
C THR A 78 2.19 -11.15 -3.74
N THR A 79 2.87 -12.03 -3.02
CA THR A 79 3.93 -11.65 -2.08
C THR A 79 5.14 -11.02 -2.80
N ALA A 80 5.91 -10.17 -2.10
CA ALA A 80 7.01 -9.41 -2.69
C ALA A 80 8.11 -10.30 -3.30
N ASN A 81 8.38 -11.47 -2.69
CA ASN A 81 9.45 -12.38 -3.12
C ASN A 81 9.25 -12.99 -4.53
N VAL A 82 8.02 -13.11 -5.00
CA VAL A 82 7.71 -13.63 -6.35
C VAL A 82 7.26 -12.55 -7.32
N ARG A 83 6.97 -11.34 -6.82
CA ARG A 83 6.36 -10.28 -7.63
C ARG A 83 7.22 -9.86 -8.80
N ARG A 84 8.55 -9.80 -8.66
CA ARG A 84 9.47 -9.54 -9.75
C ARG A 84 9.17 -10.44 -10.95
N THR A 85 9.23 -11.74 -10.75
CA THR A 85 9.00 -12.72 -11.82
C THR A 85 7.57 -12.65 -12.37
N VAL A 86 6.58 -12.45 -11.50
CA VAL A 86 5.17 -12.32 -11.90
C VAL A 86 4.96 -11.12 -12.82
N VAL A 87 5.52 -9.96 -12.47
CA VAL A 87 5.37 -8.74 -13.30
C VAL A 87 6.15 -8.88 -14.61
N ASP A 88 7.37 -9.43 -14.60
CA ASP A 88 8.14 -9.69 -15.83
C ASP A 88 7.35 -10.62 -16.76
N THR A 89 6.84 -11.77 -16.27
CA THR A 89 6.03 -12.69 -17.06
C THR A 89 4.78 -12.04 -17.64
N LEU A 90 4.09 -11.21 -16.84
CA LEU A 90 2.92 -10.45 -17.29
C LEU A 90 3.27 -9.53 -18.46
N LEU A 91 4.33 -8.74 -18.31
CA LEU A 91 4.74 -7.76 -19.31
C LEU A 91 5.32 -8.39 -20.58
N ASP A 92 5.92 -9.58 -20.48
CA ASP A 92 6.46 -10.32 -21.62
C ASP A 92 5.38 -11.04 -22.45
N THR A 93 4.25 -11.39 -21.80
CA THR A 93 3.23 -12.25 -22.42
C THR A 93 1.91 -11.55 -22.71
N LYS A 94 1.65 -10.40 -22.09
CA LYS A 94 0.35 -9.72 -22.18
C LYS A 94 0.51 -8.22 -22.47
N LYS A 95 -0.50 -7.67 -23.14
CA LYS A 95 -0.66 -6.22 -23.30
C LYS A 95 -1.55 -5.69 -22.16
N VAL A 96 -0.97 -4.91 -21.29
CA VAL A 96 -1.66 -4.36 -20.12
C VAL A 96 -1.69 -2.84 -20.22
N LYS A 97 -2.85 -2.20 -19.94
CA LYS A 97 -2.96 -0.74 -19.93
C LYS A 97 -2.63 -0.15 -18.56
N ASN A 98 -3.15 -0.78 -17.53
CA ASN A 98 -3.12 -0.26 -16.16
C ASN A 98 -2.77 -1.38 -15.18
N ILE A 99 -1.93 -1.09 -14.17
CA ILE A 99 -1.54 -2.06 -13.14
C ILE A 99 -1.70 -1.42 -11.75
N ILE A 100 -2.23 -2.19 -10.81
CA ILE A 100 -2.13 -1.91 -9.37
C ILE A 100 -1.20 -2.98 -8.77
N LEU A 101 -0.14 -2.54 -8.12
CA LEU A 101 0.79 -3.40 -7.40
C LEU A 101 0.55 -3.33 -5.89
N GLU A 102 0.64 -4.46 -5.20
CA GLU A 102 0.68 -4.48 -3.74
C GLU A 102 2.04 -4.05 -3.19
N LYS A 103 2.02 -3.49 -1.99
CA LYS A 103 3.25 -3.24 -1.21
C LYS A 103 3.69 -4.55 -0.51
N VAL A 104 4.92 -4.72 -0.08
CA VAL A 104 6.15 -4.06 -0.50
C VAL A 104 6.36 -4.35 -1.98
N LEU A 105 6.71 -3.34 -2.78
CA LEU A 105 6.80 -3.51 -4.23
C LEU A 105 7.75 -4.64 -4.61
N PHE A 106 9.02 -4.48 -4.27
CA PHE A 106 10.09 -5.42 -4.54
C PHE A 106 11.04 -5.51 -3.35
N GLN A 107 11.67 -6.64 -3.17
CA GLN A 107 12.67 -6.86 -2.13
C GLN A 107 14.08 -6.42 -2.55
N ASN A 108 14.36 -6.36 -3.86
CA ASN A 108 15.63 -5.90 -4.40
C ASN A 108 15.54 -4.45 -4.82
N TYR A 109 16.52 -3.65 -4.41
CA TYR A 109 16.63 -2.23 -4.76
C TYR A 109 16.71 -1.98 -6.26
N GLU A 110 17.41 -2.83 -7.01
CA GLU A 110 17.60 -2.68 -8.46
C GLU A 110 16.32 -2.91 -9.25
N ASP A 111 15.37 -3.69 -8.72
CA ASP A 111 14.10 -3.97 -9.38
C ASP A 111 13.26 -2.71 -9.59
N TYR A 112 13.43 -1.70 -8.74
CA TYR A 112 12.70 -0.44 -8.88
C TYR A 112 13.08 0.30 -10.16
N ASP A 113 14.37 0.40 -10.50
CA ASP A 113 14.82 1.07 -11.71
C ASP A 113 14.52 0.22 -12.95
N HIS A 114 14.65 -1.10 -12.86
CA HIS A 114 14.24 -2.03 -13.91
C HIS A 114 12.78 -1.80 -14.32
N PHE A 115 11.86 -1.79 -13.36
CA PHE A 115 10.44 -1.62 -13.67
C PHE A 115 10.05 -0.18 -14.00
N THR A 116 10.76 0.84 -13.48
CA THR A 116 10.60 2.22 -13.93
C THR A 116 10.79 2.31 -15.45
N ASN A 117 11.86 1.72 -15.96
CA ASN A 117 12.16 1.73 -17.39
C ASN A 117 11.13 0.91 -18.18
N ARG A 118 10.82 -0.31 -17.75
CA ARG A 118 9.88 -1.18 -18.44
C ARG A 118 8.46 -0.59 -18.54
N PHE A 119 7.95 -0.01 -17.44
CA PHE A 119 6.62 0.62 -17.47
C PHE A 119 6.59 1.83 -18.38
N ALA A 120 7.67 2.63 -18.42
CA ALA A 120 7.79 3.77 -19.34
C ALA A 120 7.86 3.32 -20.80
N GLU A 121 8.73 2.33 -21.13
CA GLU A 121 8.87 1.78 -22.47
C GLU A 121 7.55 1.21 -23.02
N LEU A 122 6.78 0.53 -22.19
CA LEU A 122 5.50 -0.08 -22.56
C LEU A 122 4.31 0.87 -22.44
N ASN A 123 4.53 2.12 -21.97
CA ASN A 123 3.49 3.12 -21.73
C ASN A 123 2.33 2.62 -20.87
N ILE A 124 2.67 2.00 -19.74
CA ILE A 124 1.71 1.41 -18.79
C ILE A 124 1.53 2.35 -17.59
N ASN A 125 0.29 2.65 -17.22
CA ASN A 125 0.00 3.35 -15.98
C ASN A 125 0.07 2.37 -14.81
N VAL A 126 0.86 2.71 -13.79
CA VAL A 126 1.05 1.83 -12.62
C VAL A 126 0.87 2.59 -11.32
N TRP A 127 0.03 2.04 -10.45
CA TRP A 127 -0.23 2.54 -9.09
C TRP A 127 0.14 1.49 -8.05
N VAL A 128 0.34 1.96 -6.83
CA VAL A 128 0.67 1.11 -5.69
C VAL A 128 -0.42 1.20 -4.64
N ASN A 129 -0.84 0.06 -4.11
CA ASN A 129 -1.94 0.00 -3.15
C ASN A 129 -1.54 0.52 -1.76
N HIS A 130 -1.63 1.84 -1.60
CA HIS A 130 -1.53 2.53 -0.32
C HIS A 130 -2.89 3.10 0.09
N PRO A 131 -3.72 2.32 0.79
CA PRO A 131 -5.14 2.63 1.00
C PRO A 131 -5.42 3.89 1.83
N ARG A 132 -4.47 4.38 2.65
CA ARG A 132 -4.66 5.63 3.42
C ARG A 132 -4.95 6.83 2.55
N ARG A 133 -4.44 6.86 1.31
CA ARG A 133 -4.78 7.91 0.33
C ARG A 133 -6.26 7.94 -0.06
N LEU A 134 -7.00 6.89 0.27
CA LEU A 134 -8.44 6.75 -0.01
C LEU A 134 -9.32 7.01 1.23
N PHE A 135 -8.71 7.28 2.40
CA PHE A 135 -9.46 7.54 3.63
C PHE A 135 -9.93 9.01 3.65
N SER A 136 -11.22 9.21 3.39
CA SER A 136 -11.84 10.54 3.21
C SER A 136 -11.70 11.46 4.44
N PHE A 137 -11.51 10.90 5.64
CA PHE A 137 -11.27 11.68 6.84
C PHE A 137 -10.10 12.67 6.68
N TYR A 138 -9.03 12.26 6.01
CA TYR A 138 -7.84 13.11 5.83
C TYR A 138 -7.98 14.16 4.73
N ASP A 139 -8.93 14.01 3.80
CA ASP A 139 -9.11 14.93 2.66
C ASP A 139 -9.31 16.38 3.11
N GLN A 140 -10.02 16.61 4.23
CA GLN A 140 -10.32 17.93 4.79
C GLN A 140 -9.09 18.68 5.33
N PHE A 141 -7.97 18.01 5.52
CA PHE A 141 -6.74 18.57 6.07
C PHE A 141 -5.62 18.71 5.03
N LEU A 142 -5.76 18.06 3.87
CA LEU A 142 -4.68 17.97 2.88
C LEU A 142 -4.20 19.34 2.38
N SER A 143 -5.11 20.29 2.20
CA SER A 143 -4.73 21.65 1.77
C SER A 143 -3.88 22.34 2.82
N ASP A 144 -4.29 22.28 4.09
CA ASP A 144 -3.58 22.92 5.20
C ASP A 144 -2.20 22.26 5.39
N LEU A 145 -2.14 20.92 5.33
CA LEU A 145 -0.89 20.16 5.48
C LEU A 145 0.11 20.45 4.35
N LYS A 146 -0.34 20.47 3.10
CA LYS A 146 0.52 20.75 1.93
C LYS A 146 1.06 22.19 1.91
N ASN A 147 0.31 23.13 2.45
CA ASN A 147 0.71 24.53 2.49
C ASN A 147 1.56 24.88 3.74
N SER A 148 1.68 23.97 4.69
CA SER A 148 2.46 24.18 5.92
C SER A 148 3.96 24.18 5.64
N SER A 149 4.70 24.99 6.40
CA SER A 149 6.16 25.06 6.32
C SER A 149 6.83 23.79 6.87
N GLN A 150 6.14 23.10 7.79
CA GLN A 150 6.61 21.88 8.44
C GLN A 150 5.43 20.98 8.82
N VAL A 151 5.62 19.65 8.63
CA VAL A 151 4.68 18.62 9.10
C VAL A 151 5.41 17.67 10.04
N SER A 152 4.88 17.43 11.23
CA SER A 152 5.37 16.41 12.17
C SER A 152 4.38 15.24 12.20
N TYR A 153 4.87 14.03 11.98
CA TYR A 153 4.06 12.81 11.81
C TYR A 153 4.55 11.70 12.73
N HIS A 154 3.75 11.31 13.71
CA HIS A 154 4.11 10.30 14.68
C HIS A 154 3.11 9.16 14.69
N VAL A 155 3.63 7.93 14.74
CA VAL A 155 2.84 6.71 14.91
C VAL A 155 3.38 5.94 16.10
N GLN A 156 2.51 5.51 16.98
CA GLN A 156 2.88 4.73 18.16
C GLN A 156 1.92 3.55 18.31
N GLY A 157 2.48 2.38 18.62
CA GLY A 157 1.70 1.16 18.86
C GLY A 157 2.61 -0.02 19.16
N GLY A 158 2.03 -1.20 19.36
CA GLY A 158 2.78 -2.44 19.62
C GLY A 158 2.38 -3.53 18.63
N GLU A 159 3.37 -4.36 18.22
CA GLU A 159 3.18 -5.53 17.35
C GLU A 159 2.42 -5.24 16.03
N TRP A 160 2.50 -4.00 15.52
CA TRP A 160 1.80 -3.62 14.28
C TRP A 160 2.57 -3.97 12.99
N GLY A 161 3.76 -4.62 13.12
CA GLY A 161 4.55 -5.10 11.99
C GLY A 161 5.23 -3.97 11.24
N MET A 162 6.23 -3.32 11.86
CA MET A 162 6.91 -2.14 11.31
C MET A 162 7.55 -2.41 9.96
N ALA A 163 8.30 -3.50 9.80
CA ALA A 163 8.97 -3.82 8.54
C ALA A 163 7.99 -3.99 7.37
N CYS A 164 6.78 -4.50 7.65
CA CYS A 164 5.74 -4.69 6.63
C CYS A 164 4.93 -3.41 6.40
N ASN A 165 4.55 -2.68 7.45
CA ASN A 165 3.52 -1.65 7.39
C ASN A 165 4.00 -0.20 7.45
N ALA A 166 5.28 0.06 7.80
CA ALA A 166 5.81 1.44 7.86
C ALA A 166 5.62 2.19 6.53
N LEU A 167 5.73 1.51 5.39
CA LEU A 167 5.53 2.09 4.07
C LEU A 167 4.15 2.74 3.89
N HIS A 168 3.12 2.23 4.55
CA HIS A 168 1.80 2.85 4.50
C HIS A 168 1.75 4.20 5.24
N PHE A 169 2.51 4.35 6.31
CA PHE A 169 2.60 5.60 7.06
C PHE A 169 3.53 6.60 6.37
N LEU A 170 4.63 6.11 5.78
CA LEU A 170 5.55 6.96 5.02
C LEU A 170 4.88 7.50 3.75
N ASP A 171 4.14 6.68 3.01
CA ASP A 171 3.32 7.13 1.88
C ASP A 171 2.25 8.15 2.30
N HIS A 172 1.63 7.93 3.47
CA HIS A 172 0.65 8.87 4.00
C HIS A 172 1.27 10.24 4.31
N LEU A 173 2.47 10.28 4.92
CA LEU A 173 3.21 11.53 5.09
C LEU A 173 3.60 12.15 3.75
N GLN A 174 4.05 11.34 2.77
CA GLN A 174 4.37 11.82 1.43
C GLN A 174 3.17 12.52 0.76
N MET A 175 1.96 11.99 0.92
CA MET A 175 0.74 12.60 0.39
C MET A 175 0.50 14.03 0.93
N MET A 176 1.02 14.32 2.12
CA MET A 176 0.90 15.63 2.79
C MET A 176 1.96 16.64 2.35
N GLN A 177 2.91 16.23 1.51
CA GLN A 177 3.96 17.13 1.00
C GLN A 177 3.47 17.90 -0.22
N SER A 178 4.01 19.13 -0.40
CA SER A 178 3.79 19.92 -1.62
C SER A 178 4.73 19.56 -2.75
N GLU A 179 5.89 18.99 -2.44
CA GLU A 179 6.91 18.59 -3.42
C GLU A 179 6.51 17.29 -4.13
N ASP A 180 6.59 17.27 -5.46
CA ASP A 180 6.33 16.07 -6.27
C ASP A 180 7.38 14.96 -6.04
N LYS A 181 8.62 15.34 -5.75
CA LYS A 181 9.74 14.41 -5.52
C LYS A 181 10.50 14.80 -4.25
N PRO A 182 9.92 14.60 -3.07
CA PRO A 182 10.55 14.97 -1.82
C PRO A 182 11.82 14.15 -1.55
N THR A 183 12.82 14.78 -0.97
CA THR A 183 14.00 14.08 -0.45
C THR A 183 13.60 13.28 0.78
N ILE A 184 14.08 12.04 0.89
CA ILE A 184 13.79 11.15 2.01
C ILE A 184 15.08 10.80 2.75
N GLN A 185 15.02 10.91 4.07
CA GLN A 185 16.06 10.43 4.98
C GLN A 185 15.44 9.48 6.01
N ILE A 186 16.07 8.34 6.21
CA ILE A 186 15.62 7.31 7.17
C ILE A 186 16.75 7.00 8.13
N ASP A 187 16.43 7.08 9.42
CA ASP A 187 17.33 6.77 10.52
C ASP A 187 16.82 5.54 11.28
N THR A 188 17.65 4.50 11.32
CA THR A 188 17.40 3.21 11.98
C THR A 188 18.13 3.07 13.32
N THR A 189 18.81 4.12 13.81
CA THR A 189 19.65 4.05 15.03
C THR A 189 18.87 3.73 16.30
N MET A 190 17.59 4.13 16.35
CA MET A 190 16.68 3.85 17.47
C MET A 190 15.86 2.55 17.29
N LEU A 191 16.10 1.80 16.23
CA LEU A 191 15.57 0.44 16.14
C LEU A 191 16.33 -0.48 17.08
N MET A 192 15.61 -1.39 17.73
CA MET A 192 16.17 -2.38 18.63
C MET A 192 17.23 -3.26 17.92
N THR A 193 18.13 -3.82 18.71
CA THR A 193 19.13 -4.78 18.20
C THR A 193 18.57 -6.19 18.02
N GLU A 194 17.28 -6.37 18.27
CA GLU A 194 16.58 -7.63 18.07
C GLU A 194 15.74 -7.59 16.79
N VAL A 195 15.99 -8.57 15.92
CA VAL A 195 15.24 -8.82 14.69
C VAL A 195 14.56 -10.19 14.82
N VAL A 196 13.28 -10.28 14.52
CA VAL A 196 12.48 -11.50 14.72
C VAL A 196 11.96 -12.00 13.39
N GLU A 197 12.01 -13.31 13.15
CA GLU A 197 11.37 -13.89 11.98
C GLU A 197 9.84 -13.66 12.06
N SER A 198 9.26 -13.15 10.97
CA SER A 198 7.84 -12.88 10.89
C SER A 198 7.03 -14.16 10.68
N LYS A 199 5.70 -14.04 10.65
CA LYS A 199 4.82 -15.18 10.29
C LYS A 199 5.08 -15.73 8.88
N ARG A 200 5.77 -14.98 8.02
CA ARG A 200 6.18 -15.42 6.69
C ARG A 200 7.62 -15.89 6.77
N LYS A 201 7.84 -17.17 6.52
CA LYS A 201 9.17 -17.80 6.56
C LYS A 201 10.18 -17.02 5.70
N GLY A 202 11.34 -16.73 6.28
CA GLY A 202 12.40 -15.98 5.62
C GLY A 202 12.16 -14.46 5.54
N CYS A 203 11.10 -13.95 6.15
CA CYS A 203 10.88 -12.52 6.32
C CYS A 203 11.03 -12.14 7.79
N TYR A 204 11.47 -10.91 8.04
CA TYR A 204 11.78 -10.43 9.38
C TYR A 204 11.01 -9.17 9.75
N GLU A 205 10.81 -8.97 11.05
CA GLU A 205 10.24 -7.78 11.65
C GLU A 205 11.28 -7.07 12.53
N VAL A 206 11.13 -5.76 12.61
CA VAL A 206 11.94 -4.86 13.42
C VAL A 206 11.08 -4.10 14.41
N TYR A 207 11.65 -3.76 15.55
CA TYR A 207 10.99 -3.05 16.65
C TYR A 207 11.79 -1.82 17.06
N GLY A 208 11.19 -0.95 17.88
CA GLY A 208 11.80 0.29 18.31
C GLY A 208 11.20 1.49 17.56
N THR A 209 12.03 2.49 17.27
CA THR A 209 11.57 3.73 16.62
C THR A 209 12.35 3.97 15.34
N LEU A 210 11.62 4.08 14.23
CA LEU A 210 12.13 4.51 12.94
C LEU A 210 11.89 6.00 12.79
N ASN A 211 12.93 6.80 12.59
CA ASN A 211 12.84 8.24 12.42
C ASN A 211 13.29 8.66 11.02
N GLY A 212 12.95 9.90 10.66
CA GLY A 212 13.44 10.49 9.42
C GLY A 212 12.66 11.71 8.95
N THR A 213 12.89 12.03 7.68
CA THR A 213 12.20 13.13 7.01
C THR A 213 11.73 12.76 5.61
N ILE A 214 10.63 13.36 5.16
CA ILE A 214 10.14 13.33 3.78
C ILE A 214 9.81 14.77 3.40
N GLY A 215 10.59 15.38 2.50
CA GLY A 215 10.47 16.80 2.18
C GLY A 215 10.59 17.68 3.44
N ASN A 216 9.59 18.52 3.70
CA ASN A 216 9.49 19.33 4.90
C ASN A 216 8.85 18.61 6.09
N GLY A 217 8.48 17.33 5.93
CA GLY A 217 7.88 16.52 6.99
C GLY A 217 8.92 15.72 7.77
N SER A 218 8.80 15.69 9.11
CA SER A 218 9.53 14.78 9.99
C SER A 218 8.62 13.65 10.46
N PHE A 219 9.17 12.44 10.62
CA PHE A 219 8.40 11.31 11.13
C PHE A 219 9.10 10.56 12.26
N SER A 220 8.29 9.95 13.11
CA SER A 220 8.72 9.00 14.13
C SER A 220 7.69 7.87 14.22
N LEU A 221 8.09 6.65 13.83
CA LEU A 221 7.24 5.47 13.82
C LEU A 221 7.74 4.50 14.89
N THR A 222 6.95 4.31 15.96
CA THR A 222 7.33 3.44 17.08
C THR A 222 6.48 2.16 17.09
N CYS A 223 7.15 1.01 17.09
CA CYS A 223 6.55 -0.30 17.28
C CYS A 223 7.20 -0.98 18.48
N THR A 224 6.46 -1.14 19.57
CA THR A 224 6.93 -1.91 20.72
C THR A 224 6.77 -3.41 20.49
N LYS A 225 7.68 -4.20 21.05
CA LYS A 225 7.60 -5.66 21.02
C LYS A 225 6.81 -6.17 22.23
N GLY A 226 6.06 -7.24 22.03
CA GLY A 226 5.45 -8.06 23.08
C GLY A 226 3.93 -7.98 23.09
N GLU A 227 3.34 -6.80 23.24
CA GLU A 227 1.89 -6.63 23.32
C GLU A 227 1.32 -5.97 22.09
N ILE A 228 0.14 -6.42 21.65
CA ILE A 228 -0.63 -5.78 20.58
C ILE A 228 -1.27 -4.50 21.14
N ILE A 229 -0.71 -3.36 20.76
CA ILE A 229 -1.22 -2.05 21.13
C ILE A 229 -1.73 -1.37 19.86
N PRO A 230 -3.02 -0.97 19.79
CA PRO A 230 -3.56 -0.23 18.65
C PRO A 230 -2.71 1.00 18.32
N THR A 231 -2.55 1.27 17.03
CA THR A 231 -1.77 2.43 16.60
C THR A 231 -2.51 3.73 16.81
N THR A 232 -1.82 4.71 17.40
CA THR A 232 -2.25 6.11 17.42
C THR A 232 -1.39 6.89 16.45
N ILE A 233 -2.00 7.73 15.62
CA ILE A 233 -1.33 8.64 14.70
C ILE A 233 -1.49 10.07 15.24
N SER A 234 -0.39 10.82 15.33
CA SER A 234 -0.40 12.24 15.64
C SER A 234 0.24 13.02 14.48
N ILE A 235 -0.48 14.01 13.98
CA ILE A 235 -0.04 14.88 12.89
C ILE A 235 -0.11 16.33 13.42
N MET A 236 0.95 17.09 13.20
CA MET A 236 1.01 18.49 13.58
C MET A 236 1.66 19.30 12.46
N SER A 237 1.08 20.45 12.18
CA SER A 237 1.61 21.42 11.23
C SER A 237 1.38 22.85 11.72
N ASP A 238 1.70 23.84 10.87
CA ASP A 238 1.47 25.27 11.17
C ASP A 238 -0.01 25.57 11.37
N ASP A 239 -0.91 24.85 10.71
CA ASP A 239 -2.33 25.18 10.61
C ASP A 239 -3.27 24.15 11.21
N VAL A 240 -2.80 22.90 11.45
CA VAL A 240 -3.65 21.83 11.97
C VAL A 240 -2.91 20.88 12.90
N ARG A 241 -3.61 20.37 13.90
CA ARG A 241 -3.19 19.27 14.79
C ARG A 241 -4.25 18.19 14.76
N ILE A 242 -3.83 16.92 14.64
CA ILE A 242 -4.73 15.77 14.53
C ILE A 242 -4.17 14.64 15.40
N ILE A 243 -5.03 13.98 16.16
CA ILE A 243 -4.73 12.73 16.88
C ILE A 243 -5.80 11.71 16.47
N VAL A 244 -5.38 10.52 16.02
CA VAL A 244 -6.29 9.54 15.43
C VAL A 244 -6.02 8.14 15.97
N ASP A 245 -7.08 7.45 16.38
CA ASP A 245 -7.16 5.99 16.42
C ASP A 245 -8.00 5.54 15.21
N GLU A 246 -7.30 5.21 14.11
CA GLU A 246 -7.96 4.89 12.84
C GLU A 246 -8.96 3.75 12.96
N TYR A 247 -8.60 2.67 13.65
CA TYR A 247 -9.42 1.45 13.73
C TYR A 247 -10.67 1.62 14.57
N LYS A 248 -10.63 2.50 15.57
CA LYS A 248 -11.82 2.83 16.36
C LYS A 248 -12.68 3.92 15.74
N GLY A 249 -12.19 4.60 14.69
CA GLY A 249 -12.87 5.73 14.08
C GLY A 249 -12.95 6.94 15.01
N ILE A 250 -11.98 7.10 15.91
CA ILE A 250 -11.94 8.20 16.87
C ILE A 250 -10.79 9.12 16.48
N ALA A 251 -11.11 10.41 16.34
CA ALA A 251 -10.09 11.43 16.16
C ALA A 251 -10.42 12.71 16.91
N MET A 252 -9.36 13.45 17.23
CA MET A 252 -9.46 14.84 17.70
C MET A 252 -8.60 15.70 16.77
N PHE A 253 -9.10 16.85 16.36
CA PHE A 253 -8.33 17.78 15.57
C PHE A 253 -8.60 19.23 16.01
N ALA A 254 -7.64 20.10 15.72
CA ALA A 254 -7.76 21.53 15.99
C ALA A 254 -7.08 22.32 14.88
N LYS A 255 -7.69 23.41 14.43
CA LYS A 255 -7.17 24.28 13.37
C LYS A 255 -6.80 25.66 13.92
N ARG A 256 -5.85 26.32 13.27
CA ARG A 256 -5.41 27.68 13.62
C ARG A 256 -6.54 28.69 13.50
N ASP A 257 -7.35 28.60 12.46
CA ASP A 257 -8.49 29.48 12.19
C ASP A 257 -9.61 29.36 13.22
N ASN A 258 -9.67 28.23 13.96
CA ASN A 258 -10.57 28.01 15.09
C ASN A 258 -9.86 28.18 16.45
N GLU A 259 -8.84 29.04 16.52
CA GLU A 259 -8.08 29.32 17.75
C GLU A 259 -7.57 28.06 18.48
N TRP A 260 -7.26 27.00 17.72
CA TRP A 260 -6.81 25.72 18.23
C TRP A 260 -7.80 24.99 19.16
N LYS A 261 -9.10 25.28 19.08
CA LYS A 261 -10.13 24.54 19.82
C LYS A 261 -10.25 23.13 19.28
N TRP A 262 -10.24 22.16 20.18
CA TRP A 262 -10.37 20.75 19.81
C TRP A 262 -11.80 20.42 19.36
N GLU A 263 -11.89 19.73 18.25
CA GLU A 263 -13.09 19.12 17.72
C GLU A 263 -12.93 17.60 17.76
N ASN A 264 -14.01 16.89 18.09
CA ASN A 264 -14.06 15.45 18.12
C ASN A 264 -14.66 14.89 16.82
N TYR A 265 -14.15 13.77 16.39
CA TYR A 265 -14.67 13.00 15.27
C TYR A 265 -14.86 11.55 15.72
N GLU A 266 -16.07 11.02 15.55
CA GLU A 266 -16.44 9.66 15.92
C GLU A 266 -17.25 9.05 14.76
N ASP A 267 -16.54 8.60 13.73
CA ASP A 267 -17.11 7.90 12.58
C ASP A 267 -16.03 7.04 11.92
N LYS A 268 -16.42 6.23 10.94
CA LYS A 268 -15.52 5.36 10.20
C LYS A 268 -14.41 6.15 9.50
N ILE A 269 -13.16 5.89 9.87
CA ILE A 269 -11.96 6.45 9.22
C ILE A 269 -11.36 5.44 8.24
N VAL A 270 -11.19 4.20 8.68
CA VAL A 270 -10.59 3.14 7.86
C VAL A 270 -11.64 2.50 6.97
N SER A 271 -11.38 2.49 5.68
CA SER A 271 -12.06 1.63 4.73
C SER A 271 -11.25 0.37 4.49
N PHE A 272 -11.90 -0.79 4.51
CA PHE A 272 -11.22 -2.07 4.27
C PHE A 272 -10.93 -2.26 2.78
N GLN A 273 -9.94 -3.10 2.44
CA GLN A 273 -9.61 -3.38 1.05
C GLN A 273 -10.81 -3.88 0.23
N SER A 274 -11.71 -4.63 0.86
CA SER A 274 -12.97 -5.09 0.26
C SER A 274 -13.98 -3.99 -0.09
N GLU A 275 -13.68 -2.74 0.24
CA GLU A 275 -14.53 -1.57 -0.06
C GLU A 275 -13.88 -0.61 -1.06
N LEU A 276 -12.56 -0.70 -1.27
CA LEU A 276 -11.78 0.33 -1.95
C LEU A 276 -11.51 0.03 -3.43
N THR A 277 -11.19 -1.21 -3.77
CA THR A 277 -10.70 -1.54 -5.11
C THR A 277 -11.70 -1.26 -6.22
N GLY A 278 -12.99 -1.40 -5.95
CA GLY A 278 -14.04 -1.09 -6.93
C GLY A 278 -14.05 0.38 -7.34
N ILE A 279 -13.91 1.28 -6.37
CA ILE A 279 -13.82 2.73 -6.61
C ILE A 279 -12.57 3.05 -7.44
N VAL A 280 -11.43 2.51 -7.03
CA VAL A 280 -10.15 2.69 -7.73
C VAL A 280 -10.22 2.15 -9.17
N ALA A 281 -10.82 0.97 -9.35
CA ALA A 281 -10.98 0.37 -10.67
C ALA A 281 -11.87 1.23 -11.59
N ASP A 282 -12.98 1.75 -11.09
CA ASP A 282 -13.85 2.64 -11.85
C ASP A 282 -13.14 3.94 -12.27
N ASP A 283 -12.39 4.55 -11.35
CA ASP A 283 -11.59 5.75 -11.64
C ASP A 283 -10.55 5.48 -12.73
N ILE A 284 -9.78 4.40 -12.59
CA ILE A 284 -8.76 4.02 -13.58
C ILE A 284 -9.38 3.70 -14.94
N LEU A 285 -10.43 2.90 -14.97
CA LEU A 285 -11.06 2.47 -16.23
C LEU A 285 -11.77 3.60 -16.96
N THR A 286 -12.24 4.62 -16.24
CA THR A 286 -12.96 5.77 -16.80
C THR A 286 -12.03 6.93 -17.14
N HIS A 287 -11.13 7.27 -16.22
CA HIS A 287 -10.34 8.50 -16.25
C HIS A 287 -8.84 8.28 -16.40
N GLN A 288 -8.36 7.03 -16.27
CA GLN A 288 -6.94 6.65 -16.24
C GLN A 288 -6.15 7.34 -15.12
N ILE A 289 -6.82 7.67 -14.03
CA ILE A 289 -6.25 8.26 -12.81
C ILE A 289 -6.95 7.67 -11.59
N CYS A 290 -6.31 7.70 -10.44
CA CYS A 290 -6.95 7.43 -9.14
C CYS A 290 -6.15 8.11 -8.01
N LYS A 291 -6.66 8.07 -6.78
CA LYS A 291 -5.98 8.65 -5.61
C LYS A 291 -4.76 7.86 -5.12
N LEU A 292 -4.58 6.61 -5.54
CA LEU A 292 -3.39 5.84 -5.18
C LEU A 292 -2.12 6.51 -5.72
N PRO A 293 -0.97 6.37 -5.05
CA PRO A 293 0.29 6.89 -5.57
C PRO A 293 0.65 6.17 -6.87
N THR A 294 1.24 6.90 -7.80
CA THR A 294 1.86 6.28 -8.97
C THR A 294 3.03 5.40 -8.53
N TYR A 295 3.47 4.49 -9.40
CA TYR A 295 4.65 3.68 -9.14
C TYR A 295 5.88 4.55 -8.81
N LEU A 296 6.06 5.65 -9.53
CA LEU A 296 7.19 6.56 -9.31
C LEU A 296 7.12 7.24 -7.94
N ASP A 297 5.94 7.70 -7.52
CA ASP A 297 5.74 8.29 -6.18
C ASP A 297 6.04 7.28 -5.08
N ALA A 298 5.52 6.05 -5.22
CA ALA A 298 5.77 5.00 -4.23
C ALA A 298 7.25 4.59 -4.19
N ALA A 299 7.92 4.51 -5.33
CA ALA A 299 9.34 4.15 -5.42
C ALA A 299 10.25 5.13 -4.66
N ILE A 300 9.89 6.43 -4.62
CA ILE A 300 10.61 7.45 -3.84
C ILE A 300 10.72 7.04 -2.36
N VAL A 301 9.65 6.50 -1.78
CA VAL A 301 9.60 6.07 -0.37
C VAL A 301 10.15 4.67 -0.20
N HIS A 302 9.78 3.74 -1.08
CA HIS A 302 10.11 2.32 -0.94
C HIS A 302 11.61 2.05 -1.04
N LYS A 303 12.29 2.64 -2.04
CA LYS A 303 13.73 2.38 -2.27
C LYS A 303 14.60 2.67 -1.04
N PRO A 304 14.57 3.88 -0.44
CA PRO A 304 15.38 4.16 0.74
C PRO A 304 14.94 3.35 1.96
N PHE A 305 13.65 3.05 2.08
CA PHE A 305 13.13 2.24 3.18
C PHE A 305 13.68 0.81 3.13
N ILE A 306 13.53 0.10 2.00
CA ILE A 306 14.01 -1.28 1.90
C ILE A 306 15.52 -1.36 2.09
N GLN A 307 16.29 -0.38 1.59
CA GLN A 307 17.73 -0.33 1.76
C GLN A 307 18.10 -0.21 3.23
N LYS A 308 17.50 0.72 3.98
CA LYS A 308 17.80 0.93 5.40
C LYS A 308 17.34 -0.22 6.30
N ILE A 309 16.21 -0.84 5.98
CA ILE A 309 15.74 -2.01 6.73
C ILE A 309 16.60 -3.24 6.43
N GLN A 310 17.03 -3.44 5.18
CA GLN A 310 17.97 -4.49 4.83
C GLN A 310 19.29 -4.33 5.61
N GLU A 311 19.93 -3.15 5.53
CA GLU A 311 21.16 -2.83 6.28
C GLU A 311 21.02 -3.13 7.77
N LYS A 312 19.87 -2.76 8.37
CA LYS A 312 19.60 -3.03 9.79
C LYS A 312 19.48 -4.52 10.10
N ILE A 313 18.72 -5.26 9.28
CA ILE A 313 18.52 -6.71 9.49
C ILE A 313 19.85 -7.46 9.29
N GLU A 314 20.58 -7.18 8.22
CA GLU A 314 21.87 -7.82 7.91
C GLU A 314 22.91 -7.56 8.99
N THR A 315 23.04 -6.31 9.44
CA THR A 315 23.97 -5.94 10.51
C THR A 315 23.61 -6.64 11.83
N THR A 316 22.31 -6.71 12.14
CA THR A 316 21.85 -7.32 13.40
C THR A 316 22.04 -8.84 13.39
N LEU A 317 21.78 -9.51 12.28
CA LEU A 317 21.87 -10.97 12.17
C LEU A 317 23.26 -11.47 11.74
N GLY A 318 24.16 -10.56 11.34
CA GLY A 318 25.48 -10.91 10.83
C GLY A 318 25.42 -11.75 9.53
N LYS A 319 24.39 -11.51 8.70
CA LYS A 319 24.10 -12.31 7.51
C LYS A 319 23.72 -11.41 6.34
N ASP A 320 24.37 -11.60 5.20
CA ASP A 320 23.98 -11.01 3.92
C ASP A 320 22.82 -11.80 3.29
N PHE A 321 21.73 -11.10 2.95
CA PHE A 321 20.57 -11.67 2.27
C PHE A 321 20.55 -11.35 0.79
N GLY A 322 21.34 -10.37 0.31
CA GLY A 322 21.34 -9.89 -1.06
C GLY A 322 20.04 -9.17 -1.48
N LEU A 323 19.06 -9.09 -0.60
CA LEU A 323 17.77 -8.41 -0.78
C LEU A 323 17.17 -8.08 0.58
N CYS A 324 16.18 -7.17 0.61
CA CYS A 324 15.47 -6.83 1.85
C CYS A 324 14.49 -7.95 2.23
N PRO A 325 14.72 -8.71 3.31
CA PRO A 325 13.92 -9.88 3.66
C PRO A 325 12.65 -9.49 4.43
N ILE A 326 11.79 -8.67 3.81
CA ILE A 326 10.47 -8.26 4.33
C ILE A 326 9.36 -8.53 3.30
N SER A 327 8.09 -8.54 3.72
CA SER A 327 6.99 -8.80 2.79
C SER A 327 5.64 -8.21 3.27
#